data_75e840708c0fd7a97abbc10cdf4baa86
#
_entry.id   75e840708c0fd7a97abbc10cdf4baa86
#
_cell.length_a   1.000
_cell.length_b   1.000
_cell.length_c   1.000
_cell.angle_alpha   90.00
_cell.angle_beta   90.00
_cell.angle_gamma   90.00
#
_symmetry.space_group_name_H-M   'P 1'
#
loop_
_entity.id
_entity.type
_entity.pdbx_description
1 polymer ?
#
loop_
_entity_poly.entity_id
_entity_poly.type
_entity_poly.pdbx_seq_one_letter_code
_entity_poly.pdbx_strand_id
1 'polypeptide(L)'
;MNINLFTGWFYDTKNIIRENEFNFCYEKNKKLNFNQYYIDNTKRPTYNSFLNEMKKYPNDINIIANPDNFFDDKFLNDLHNLYTNYKDKEKLCLGLTRWDYLNENDIKHFRAKDSQDVFIFYGSVDLNTEEQIPLGRPGCDNRLASILMCDLKLNVFNPSMDLKYYHYHPSGDSTRTYLNEKLERTEVVMGAHEFIHLCSLNDIK
;
A
#
# COMPACT_ATOMS: atom_id res chain seq x y z
N MET A 1 -12.83 10.11 -13.14
CA MET A 1 -11.73 9.26 -12.65
C MET A 1 -12.09 8.87 -11.23
N ASN A 2 -12.37 7.57 -11.00
CA ASN A 2 -12.69 7.07 -9.68
C ASN A 2 -11.40 6.77 -8.90
N ILE A 3 -11.53 6.60 -7.59
CA ILE A 3 -10.47 6.08 -6.73
C ILE A 3 -10.92 4.72 -6.22
N ASN A 4 -10.09 3.71 -6.39
CA ASN A 4 -10.36 2.33 -5.99
C ASN A 4 -9.31 1.88 -4.97
N LEU A 5 -9.74 1.33 -3.85
CA LEU A 5 -8.88 0.73 -2.83
C LEU A 5 -8.94 -0.79 -2.94
N PHE A 6 -7.80 -1.40 -3.18
CA PHE A 6 -7.60 -2.85 -3.20
C PHE A 6 -6.85 -3.24 -1.94
N THR A 7 -7.44 -4.13 -1.15
CA THR A 7 -6.82 -4.64 0.07
C THR A 7 -7.04 -6.14 0.21
N GLY A 8 -6.13 -6.81 0.89
CA GLY A 8 -6.26 -8.22 1.22
C GLY A 8 -6.71 -8.35 2.66
N TRP A 9 -7.85 -9.00 2.89
CA TRP A 9 -8.30 -9.33 4.24
C TRP A 9 -7.85 -10.75 4.56
N PHE A 10 -6.67 -10.89 5.14
CA PHE A 10 -6.19 -12.19 5.55
C PHE A 10 -6.71 -12.50 6.96
N TYR A 11 -7.71 -13.38 7.03
CA TYR A 11 -8.20 -13.88 8.31
C TYR A 11 -7.18 -14.83 8.93
N ASP A 12 -6.41 -14.36 9.90
CA ASP A 12 -5.99 -15.24 10.97
C ASP A 12 -7.14 -15.35 11.96
N THR A 13 -8.00 -16.37 11.75
CA THR A 13 -9.18 -16.63 12.60
C THR A 13 -8.86 -16.83 14.09
N LYS A 14 -7.58 -16.81 14.45
CA LYS A 14 -7.09 -16.97 15.82
C LYS A 14 -6.72 -15.64 16.48
N ASN A 15 -6.69 -14.53 15.73
CA ASN A 15 -6.25 -13.24 16.26
C ASN A 15 -7.34 -12.16 16.19
N ILE A 16 -8.26 -12.23 17.16
CA ILE A 16 -9.37 -11.28 17.28
C ILE A 16 -8.90 -9.82 17.43
N ILE A 17 -7.69 -9.60 17.94
CA ILE A 17 -7.15 -8.25 18.10
C ILE A 17 -6.86 -7.66 16.72
N ARG A 18 -6.22 -8.43 15.82
CA ARG A 18 -5.96 -8.01 14.44
C ARG A 18 -7.25 -7.80 13.66
N GLU A 19 -8.24 -8.66 13.86
CA GLU A 19 -9.56 -8.49 13.24
C GLU A 19 -10.21 -7.16 13.63
N ASN A 20 -10.12 -6.76 14.90
CA ASN A 20 -10.64 -5.48 15.38
C ASN A 20 -9.89 -4.28 14.75
N GLU A 21 -8.57 -4.39 14.56
CA GLU A 21 -7.77 -3.36 13.90
C GLU A 21 -8.19 -3.20 12.42
N PHE A 22 -8.38 -4.31 11.70
CA PHE A 22 -8.86 -4.28 10.31
C PHE A 22 -10.27 -3.72 10.21
N ASN A 23 -11.18 -4.11 11.11
CA ASN A 23 -12.54 -3.58 11.16
C ASN A 23 -12.54 -2.08 11.41
N PHE A 24 -11.68 -1.58 12.30
CA PHE A 24 -11.53 -0.14 12.55
C PHE A 24 -11.15 0.60 11.26
N CYS A 25 -10.14 0.12 10.55
CA CYS A 25 -9.69 0.73 9.29
C CYS A 25 -10.76 0.63 8.18
N TYR A 26 -11.44 -0.51 8.09
CA TYR A 26 -12.56 -0.70 7.17
C TYR A 26 -13.68 0.32 7.40
N GLU A 27 -14.12 0.51 8.64
CA GLU A 27 -15.20 1.46 8.98
C GLU A 27 -14.78 2.93 8.78
N LYS A 28 -13.49 3.25 8.94
CA LYS A 28 -12.95 4.57 8.56
C LYS A 28 -13.01 4.76 7.04
N ASN A 29 -12.51 3.81 6.29
CA ASN A 29 -12.45 3.85 4.83
C ASN A 29 -13.83 3.85 4.18
N LYS A 30 -14.80 3.12 4.74
CA LYS A 30 -16.18 3.04 4.25
C LYS A 30 -16.92 4.39 4.20
N LYS A 31 -16.46 5.36 4.99
CA LYS A 31 -17.04 6.71 5.04
C LYS A 31 -16.55 7.62 3.91
N LEU A 32 -15.51 7.18 3.20
CA LEU A 32 -14.87 7.96 2.15
C LEU A 32 -15.48 7.64 0.77
N ASN A 33 -15.33 8.56 -0.15
CA ASN A 33 -15.85 8.42 -1.52
C ASN A 33 -14.85 7.69 -2.42
N PHE A 34 -14.62 6.40 -2.15
CA PHE A 34 -13.91 5.50 -3.06
C PHE A 34 -14.51 4.09 -3.04
N ASN A 35 -14.23 3.31 -4.09
CA ASN A 35 -14.66 1.92 -4.15
C ASN A 35 -13.67 1.04 -3.39
N GLN A 36 -14.16 0.08 -2.60
CA GLN A 36 -13.32 -0.86 -1.87
C GLN A 36 -13.46 -2.27 -2.44
N TYR A 37 -12.34 -2.88 -2.75
CA TYR A 37 -12.24 -4.24 -3.29
C TYR A 37 -11.38 -5.11 -2.38
N TYR A 38 -11.92 -6.26 -2.02
CA TYR A 38 -11.21 -7.25 -1.20
C TYR A 38 -10.80 -8.42 -2.08
N ILE A 39 -9.50 -8.71 -2.14
CA ILE A 39 -8.99 -9.87 -2.85
C ILE A 39 -9.11 -11.09 -1.94
N ASP A 40 -9.56 -12.21 -2.51
CA ASP A 40 -9.88 -13.46 -1.81
C ASP A 40 -8.70 -13.95 -0.94
N ASN A 41 -9.06 -14.36 0.28
CA ASN A 41 -8.19 -14.47 1.43
C ASN A 41 -7.91 -15.92 1.87
N THR A 42 -8.13 -16.89 1.02
CA THR A 42 -7.72 -18.29 1.30
C THR A 42 -6.20 -18.46 1.33
N LYS A 43 -5.48 -17.52 0.70
CA LYS A 43 -4.01 -17.46 0.65
C LYS A 43 -3.53 -16.03 0.87
N ARG A 44 -2.26 -15.87 1.28
CA ARG A 44 -1.62 -14.56 1.35
C ARG A 44 -1.66 -13.89 -0.03
N PRO A 45 -2.23 -12.67 -0.16
CA PRO A 45 -2.29 -11.97 -1.43
C PRO A 45 -0.88 -11.58 -1.89
N THR A 46 -0.70 -11.46 -3.20
CA THR A 46 0.53 -10.96 -3.81
C THR A 46 0.27 -9.64 -4.53
N TYR A 47 1.30 -8.81 -4.71
CA TYR A 47 1.16 -7.61 -5.54
C TYR A 47 0.67 -7.94 -6.94
N ASN A 48 1.11 -9.08 -7.51
CA ASN A 48 0.64 -9.55 -8.81
C ASN A 48 -0.89 -9.76 -8.84
N SER A 49 -1.47 -10.31 -7.76
CA SER A 49 -2.92 -10.54 -7.68
C SER A 49 -3.69 -9.21 -7.66
N PHE A 50 -3.21 -8.21 -6.93
CA PHE A 50 -3.81 -6.87 -6.91
C PHE A 50 -3.70 -6.19 -8.27
N LEU A 51 -2.52 -6.17 -8.87
CA LEU A 51 -2.29 -5.55 -10.18
C LEU A 51 -3.14 -6.20 -11.29
N ASN A 52 -3.32 -7.52 -11.24
CA ASN A 52 -4.22 -8.21 -12.18
C ASN A 52 -5.68 -7.79 -11.99
N GLU A 53 -6.15 -7.63 -10.75
CA GLU A 53 -7.51 -7.16 -10.50
C GLU A 53 -7.70 -5.71 -10.96
N MET A 54 -6.69 -4.85 -10.76
CA MET A 54 -6.69 -3.45 -11.18
C MET A 54 -6.78 -3.27 -12.70
N LYS A 55 -6.41 -4.26 -13.52
CA LYS A 55 -6.59 -4.24 -14.99
C LYS A 55 -8.04 -4.02 -15.42
N LYS A 56 -9.01 -4.28 -14.55
CA LYS A 56 -10.44 -4.00 -14.79
C LYS A 56 -10.78 -2.50 -14.71
N TYR A 57 -9.88 -1.68 -14.19
CA TYR A 57 -10.08 -0.25 -13.92
C TYR A 57 -8.97 0.60 -14.54
N PRO A 58 -8.80 0.55 -15.89
CA PRO A 58 -7.61 1.11 -16.55
C PRO A 58 -7.57 2.64 -16.57
N ASN A 59 -8.68 3.31 -16.28
CA ASN A 59 -8.81 4.77 -16.31
C ASN A 59 -9.04 5.39 -14.94
N ASP A 60 -8.80 4.65 -13.88
CA ASP A 60 -9.02 5.06 -12.49
C ASP A 60 -7.70 5.11 -11.70
N ILE A 61 -7.72 5.82 -10.58
CA ILE A 61 -6.64 5.77 -9.59
C ILE A 61 -6.85 4.51 -8.74
N ASN A 62 -5.86 3.63 -8.70
CA ASN A 62 -5.94 2.37 -8.00
C ASN A 62 -4.89 2.32 -6.88
N ILE A 63 -5.33 2.04 -5.66
CA ILE A 63 -4.53 2.00 -4.44
C ILE A 63 -4.42 0.55 -3.98
N ILE A 64 -3.20 0.06 -3.76
CA ILE A 64 -2.93 -1.17 -3.01
C ILE A 64 -2.53 -0.79 -1.60
N ALA A 65 -3.22 -1.31 -0.59
CA ALA A 65 -2.91 -1.04 0.81
C ALA A 65 -3.12 -2.27 1.69
N ASN A 66 -2.40 -2.30 2.81
CA ASN A 66 -2.64 -3.30 3.86
C ASN A 66 -4.01 -3.05 4.53
N PRO A 67 -4.66 -4.09 5.09
CA PRO A 67 -6.00 -3.95 5.68
C PRO A 67 -6.03 -3.13 6.98
N ASP A 68 -4.88 -2.87 7.61
CA ASP A 68 -4.70 -2.01 8.78
C ASP A 68 -4.39 -0.55 8.43
N ASN A 69 -4.62 -0.16 7.16
CA ASN A 69 -4.46 1.20 6.70
C ASN A 69 -5.80 1.89 6.49
N PHE A 70 -5.87 3.17 6.84
CA PHE A 70 -7.00 4.03 6.52
C PHE A 70 -6.57 5.41 6.03
N PHE A 71 -7.51 6.10 5.37
CA PHE A 71 -7.30 7.37 4.70
C PHE A 71 -8.26 8.43 5.24
N ASP A 72 -8.09 9.68 4.79
CA ASP A 72 -9.01 10.79 5.06
C ASP A 72 -9.40 11.51 3.76
N ASP A 73 -10.37 12.44 3.84
CA ASP A 73 -10.85 13.21 2.69
C ASP A 73 -9.75 14.07 2.07
N LYS A 74 -8.83 14.60 2.90
CA LYS A 74 -7.71 15.40 2.41
C LYS A 74 -6.81 14.58 1.50
N PHE A 75 -6.48 13.34 1.91
CA PHE A 75 -5.70 12.41 1.10
C PHE A 75 -6.35 12.18 -0.26
N LEU A 76 -7.66 11.89 -0.30
CA LEU A 76 -8.37 11.61 -1.55
C LEU A 76 -8.40 12.84 -2.48
N ASN A 77 -8.62 14.03 -1.93
CA ASN A 77 -8.65 15.27 -2.69
C ASN A 77 -7.27 15.60 -3.30
N ASP A 78 -6.22 15.50 -2.50
CA ASP A 78 -4.85 15.78 -2.95
C ASP A 78 -4.40 14.75 -4.00
N LEU A 79 -4.73 13.49 -3.80
CA LEU A 79 -4.45 12.41 -4.74
C LEU A 79 -5.17 12.61 -6.07
N HIS A 80 -6.46 12.95 -6.03
CA HIS A 80 -7.25 13.23 -7.22
C HIS A 80 -6.66 14.42 -8.00
N ASN A 81 -6.30 15.50 -7.30
CA ASN A 81 -5.69 16.68 -7.91
C ASN A 81 -4.35 16.35 -8.56
N LEU A 82 -3.49 15.57 -7.89
CA LEU A 82 -2.20 15.15 -8.44
C LEU A 82 -2.39 14.40 -9.77
N TYR A 83 -3.18 13.32 -9.77
CA TYR A 83 -3.36 12.49 -10.98
C TYR A 83 -4.17 13.19 -12.09
N THR A 84 -5.00 14.19 -11.76
CA THR A 84 -5.68 15.00 -12.77
C THR A 84 -4.70 15.93 -13.50
N ASN A 85 -3.72 16.46 -12.80
CA ASN A 85 -2.80 17.47 -13.33
C ASN A 85 -1.48 16.89 -13.84
N TYR A 86 -1.11 15.68 -13.44
CA TYR A 86 0.13 15.04 -13.88
C TYR A 86 0.01 14.55 -15.33
N LYS A 87 0.94 15.00 -16.18
CA LYS A 87 0.86 14.77 -17.62
C LYS A 87 1.03 13.30 -18.02
N ASP A 88 2.02 12.64 -17.43
CA ASP A 88 2.38 11.25 -17.76
C ASP A 88 1.92 10.28 -16.67
N LYS A 89 0.64 10.42 -16.24
CA LYS A 89 0.07 9.69 -15.09
C LYS A 89 0.16 8.17 -15.20
N GLU A 90 0.22 7.63 -16.40
CA GLU A 90 0.41 6.19 -16.65
C GLU A 90 1.81 5.70 -16.22
N LYS A 91 2.78 6.63 -16.14
CA LYS A 91 4.13 6.36 -15.63
C LYS A 91 4.33 6.76 -14.18
N LEU A 92 3.33 7.36 -13.55
CA LEU A 92 3.41 7.78 -12.16
C LEU A 92 3.01 6.64 -11.23
N CYS A 93 3.89 6.32 -10.29
CA CYS A 93 3.57 5.48 -9.15
C CYS A 93 3.93 6.20 -7.86
N LEU A 94 3.07 6.10 -6.84
CA LEU A 94 3.42 6.55 -5.50
C LEU A 94 3.60 5.33 -4.60
N GLY A 95 4.72 5.31 -3.86
CA GLY A 95 4.98 4.33 -2.81
C GLY A 95 5.12 5.07 -1.49
N LEU A 96 4.10 5.02 -0.65
CA LEU A 96 4.00 5.87 0.53
C LEU A 96 4.46 5.18 1.80
N THR A 97 5.25 5.91 2.61
CA THR A 97 5.59 5.55 3.99
C THR A 97 4.46 5.94 4.93
N ARG A 98 4.19 5.09 5.91
CA ARG A 98 3.05 5.21 6.81
C ARG A 98 3.19 6.28 7.88
N TRP A 99 2.04 6.74 8.38
CA TRP A 99 1.89 7.43 9.64
C TRP A 99 1.28 6.47 10.65
N ASP A 100 2.04 6.06 11.65
CA ASP A 100 1.54 5.23 12.74
C ASP A 100 0.50 6.02 13.54
N TYR A 101 -0.71 5.47 13.64
CA TYR A 101 -1.85 6.08 14.32
C TYR A 101 -2.23 5.23 15.54
N LEU A 102 -2.09 5.78 16.73
CA LEU A 102 -2.60 5.18 17.94
C LEU A 102 -3.96 5.79 18.33
N ASN A 103 -4.05 7.11 18.26
CA ASN A 103 -5.26 7.92 18.43
C ASN A 103 -5.02 9.31 17.81
N GLU A 104 -6.03 10.20 17.85
CA GLU A 104 -5.96 11.53 17.23
C GLU A 104 -4.83 12.42 17.78
N ASN A 105 -4.35 12.18 18.99
CA ASN A 105 -3.27 12.93 19.63
C ASN A 105 -1.91 12.24 19.54
N ASP A 106 -1.85 11.01 19.04
CA ASP A 106 -0.61 10.24 18.91
C ASP A 106 -0.51 9.66 17.48
N ILE A 107 0.00 10.50 16.58
CA ILE A 107 0.22 10.20 15.17
C ILE A 107 1.68 10.51 14.87
N LYS A 108 2.42 9.52 14.37
CA LYS A 108 3.86 9.65 14.11
C LYS A 108 4.23 9.12 12.73
N HIS A 109 4.98 9.91 11.97
CA HIS A 109 5.55 9.44 10.71
C HIS A 109 6.64 8.40 10.97
N PHE A 110 6.56 7.27 10.32
CA PHE A 110 7.48 6.13 10.53
C PHE A 110 8.92 6.43 10.09
N ARG A 111 9.13 7.36 9.16
CA ARG A 111 10.42 7.87 8.66
C ARG A 111 11.37 6.83 8.06
N ALA A 112 10.93 5.61 7.85
CA ALA A 112 11.74 4.59 7.18
C ALA A 112 11.58 4.70 5.66
N LYS A 113 12.70 4.76 4.94
CA LYS A 113 12.72 4.80 3.47
C LYS A 113 12.56 3.42 2.82
N ASP A 114 12.62 2.37 3.60
CA ASP A 114 12.57 0.97 3.23
C ASP A 114 11.24 0.29 3.63
N SER A 115 10.18 1.08 3.84
CA SER A 115 8.86 0.54 4.20
C SER A 115 7.77 1.37 3.56
N GLN A 116 7.11 0.80 2.55
CA GLN A 116 5.95 1.35 1.87
C GLN A 116 4.79 0.37 1.97
N ASP A 117 3.75 0.74 2.73
CA ASP A 117 2.56 -0.10 2.91
C ASP A 117 1.44 0.23 1.90
N VAL A 118 1.63 1.31 1.11
CA VAL A 118 0.65 1.78 0.11
C VAL A 118 1.37 2.05 -1.21
N PHE A 119 0.84 1.46 -2.29
CA PHE A 119 1.25 1.76 -3.66
C PHE A 119 0.04 2.25 -4.47
N ILE A 120 0.25 3.30 -5.29
CA ILE A 120 -0.82 3.97 -6.04
C ILE A 120 -0.42 4.10 -7.50
N PHE A 121 -1.36 3.76 -8.39
CA PHE A 121 -1.18 3.76 -9.83
C PHE A 121 -2.36 4.44 -10.52
N TYR A 122 -2.13 4.92 -11.73
CA TYR A 122 -3.21 5.16 -12.69
C TYR A 122 -3.38 3.89 -13.54
N GLY A 123 -4.57 3.30 -13.52
CA GLY A 123 -4.78 1.99 -14.14
C GLY A 123 -4.03 0.87 -13.41
N SER A 124 -3.28 0.09 -14.15
CA SER A 124 -2.46 -1.02 -13.65
C SER A 124 -1.15 -1.12 -14.41
N VAL A 125 -0.20 -1.84 -13.85
CA VAL A 125 1.06 -2.20 -14.52
C VAL A 125 1.20 -3.72 -14.60
N ASP A 126 1.91 -4.19 -15.62
CA ASP A 126 2.33 -5.58 -15.71
C ASP A 126 3.78 -5.69 -15.22
N LEU A 127 4.01 -6.48 -14.19
CA LEU A 127 5.36 -6.62 -13.61
C LEU A 127 6.33 -7.35 -14.54
N ASN A 128 5.82 -7.96 -15.64
CA ASN A 128 6.64 -8.72 -16.59
C ASN A 128 7.50 -9.80 -15.93
N THR A 129 7.03 -10.37 -14.83
CA THR A 129 7.72 -11.42 -14.08
C THR A 129 6.74 -12.49 -13.62
N GLU A 130 7.20 -13.73 -13.57
CA GLU A 130 6.48 -14.85 -12.97
C GLU A 130 6.62 -14.86 -11.42
N GLU A 131 7.52 -14.05 -10.89
CA GLU A 131 7.74 -13.91 -9.46
C GLU A 131 6.47 -13.41 -8.77
N GLN A 132 5.99 -14.17 -7.78
CA GLN A 132 4.86 -13.77 -6.95
C GLN A 132 5.40 -13.05 -5.72
N ILE A 133 5.17 -11.72 -5.63
CA ILE A 133 5.65 -10.91 -4.51
C ILE A 133 4.58 -10.89 -3.42
N PRO A 134 4.75 -11.65 -2.32
CA PRO A 134 3.74 -11.76 -1.26
C PRO A 134 3.65 -10.47 -0.44
N LEU A 135 2.44 -9.94 -0.27
CA LEU A 135 2.19 -8.76 0.55
C LEU A 135 2.51 -9.03 2.02
N GLY A 136 3.16 -8.06 2.68
CA GLY A 136 3.48 -8.11 4.11
C GLY A 136 4.62 -9.06 4.48
N ARG A 137 5.46 -9.47 3.53
CA ARG A 137 6.74 -10.14 3.79
C ARG A 137 7.88 -9.12 3.85
N PRO A 138 8.90 -9.33 4.69
CA PRO A 138 10.06 -8.45 4.70
C PRO A 138 10.68 -8.28 3.31
N GLY A 139 10.87 -7.04 2.88
CA GLY A 139 11.45 -6.68 1.59
C GLY A 139 10.50 -6.76 0.39
N CYS A 140 9.23 -7.13 0.57
CA CYS A 140 8.28 -7.22 -0.54
C CYS A 140 8.04 -5.86 -1.23
N ASP A 141 7.94 -4.80 -0.46
CA ASP A 141 7.80 -3.41 -0.89
C ASP A 141 9.04 -2.92 -1.66
N ASN A 142 10.23 -3.20 -1.12
CA ASN A 142 11.50 -2.83 -1.78
C ASN A 142 11.74 -3.63 -3.06
N ARG A 143 11.31 -4.89 -3.10
CA ARG A 143 11.35 -5.70 -4.33
C ARG A 143 10.41 -5.17 -5.39
N LEU A 144 9.18 -4.81 -5.00
CA LEU A 144 8.24 -4.16 -5.92
C LEU A 144 8.83 -2.83 -6.42
N ALA A 145 9.36 -1.99 -5.52
CA ALA A 145 10.00 -0.73 -5.89
C ALA A 145 11.12 -0.94 -6.93
N SER A 146 11.96 -1.96 -6.77
CA SER A 146 13.01 -2.29 -7.74
C SER A 146 12.44 -2.60 -9.13
N ILE A 147 11.40 -3.43 -9.22
CA ILE A 147 10.76 -3.76 -10.51
C ILE A 147 10.17 -2.49 -11.14
N LEU A 148 9.42 -1.70 -10.36
CA LEU A 148 8.78 -0.49 -10.87
C LEU A 148 9.80 0.54 -11.39
N MET A 149 10.87 0.78 -10.64
CA MET A 149 11.89 1.80 -10.97
C MET A 149 12.89 1.30 -11.98
N CYS A 150 13.43 0.09 -11.81
CA CYS A 150 14.56 -0.41 -12.58
C CYS A 150 14.15 -1.16 -13.84
N ASP A 151 13.09 -1.98 -13.78
CA ASP A 151 12.68 -2.80 -14.90
C ASP A 151 11.63 -2.07 -15.76
N LEU A 152 10.60 -1.51 -15.12
CA LEU A 152 9.50 -0.82 -15.82
C LEU A 152 9.75 0.68 -16.07
N LYS A 153 10.79 1.27 -15.45
CA LYS A 153 11.15 2.69 -15.60
C LYS A 153 10.01 3.64 -15.27
N LEU A 154 9.22 3.31 -14.25
CA LEU A 154 8.20 4.22 -13.74
C LEU A 154 8.84 5.34 -12.91
N ASN A 155 8.15 6.47 -12.87
CA ASN A 155 8.46 7.57 -11.97
C ASN A 155 7.84 7.26 -10.60
N VAL A 156 8.63 6.75 -9.67
CA VAL A 156 8.15 6.34 -8.34
C VAL A 156 8.54 7.39 -7.31
N PHE A 157 7.54 7.93 -6.60
CA PHE A 157 7.71 9.01 -5.61
C PHE A 157 7.10 8.63 -4.26
N ASN A 158 7.61 9.25 -3.19
CA ASN A 158 7.12 9.08 -1.82
C ASN A 158 6.77 10.43 -1.15
N PRO A 159 5.67 11.07 -1.53
CA PRO A 159 5.22 12.33 -0.93
C PRO A 159 4.42 12.11 0.37
N SER A 160 4.79 11.16 1.22
CA SER A 160 4.03 10.79 2.42
C SER A 160 4.00 11.86 3.52
N MET A 161 4.79 12.93 3.39
CA MET A 161 4.69 14.09 4.26
C MET A 161 3.46 14.96 3.91
N ASP A 162 3.06 14.96 2.64
CA ASP A 162 1.92 15.72 2.12
C ASP A 162 0.68 14.83 1.96
N LEU A 163 0.84 13.63 1.38
CA LEU A 163 -0.18 12.60 1.24
C LEU A 163 -0.13 11.64 2.42
N LYS A 164 -0.85 11.96 3.48
CA LYS A 164 -0.86 11.16 4.70
C LYS A 164 -1.92 10.08 4.64
N TYR A 165 -1.51 8.84 4.89
CA TYR A 165 -2.40 7.75 5.27
C TYR A 165 -1.98 7.20 6.63
N TYR A 166 -2.86 6.49 7.29
CA TYR A 166 -2.69 6.09 8.68
C TYR A 166 -2.65 4.57 8.79
N HIS A 167 -1.66 4.08 9.54
CA HIS A 167 -1.53 2.67 9.88
C HIS A 167 -1.97 2.47 11.34
N TYR A 168 -3.02 1.67 11.54
CA TYR A 168 -3.61 1.40 12.84
C TYR A 168 -3.23 0.02 13.34
N HIS A 169 -2.23 -0.03 14.22
CA HIS A 169 -1.74 -1.26 14.82
C HIS A 169 -1.38 -1.06 16.29
N PRO A 170 -2.36 -0.72 17.16
CA PRO A 170 -2.11 -0.45 18.59
C PRO A 170 -1.61 -1.68 19.35
N SER A 171 -1.88 -2.89 18.90
CA SER A 171 -1.40 -4.14 19.51
C SER A 171 0.11 -4.38 19.28
N GLY A 172 0.72 -3.67 18.34
CA GLY A 172 2.14 -3.75 18.06
C GLY A 172 2.61 -5.10 17.53
N ASP A 173 3.93 -5.32 17.55
CA ASP A 173 4.57 -6.48 16.92
C ASP A 173 4.13 -7.83 17.50
N SER A 174 3.63 -7.87 18.73
CA SER A 174 3.20 -9.12 19.39
C SER A 174 2.04 -9.84 18.68
N THR A 175 1.29 -9.11 17.85
CA THR A 175 0.12 -9.64 17.13
C THR A 175 0.36 -9.83 15.64
N ARG A 176 1.56 -9.53 15.15
CA ARG A 176 1.88 -9.75 13.74
C ARG A 176 1.87 -11.23 13.42
N THR A 177 1.06 -11.63 12.43
CA THR A 177 0.84 -13.03 12.05
C THR A 177 2.12 -13.76 11.64
N TYR A 178 3.06 -13.06 10.98
CA TYR A 178 4.34 -13.65 10.59
C TYR A 178 5.30 -13.91 11.77
N LEU A 179 5.03 -13.36 12.97
CA LEU A 179 5.85 -13.65 14.15
C LEU A 179 5.54 -15.01 14.76
N ASN A 180 4.34 -15.53 14.53
CA ASN A 180 3.91 -16.86 15.00
C ASN A 180 4.35 -17.99 14.06
N GLU A 181 4.69 -17.66 12.82
CA GLU A 181 5.23 -18.59 11.85
C GLU A 181 6.75 -18.53 11.93
N LYS A 182 7.36 -19.33 12.83
CA LYS A 182 8.82 -19.38 13.08
C LYS A 182 9.69 -19.51 11.81
N LEU A 183 9.12 -20.01 10.73
CA LEU A 183 9.76 -20.22 9.43
C LEU A 183 9.78 -18.95 8.56
N GLU A 184 8.90 -17.98 8.79
CA GLU A 184 8.70 -16.85 7.87
C GLU A 184 9.53 -15.60 8.19
N ARG A 185 10.11 -15.52 9.39
CA ARG A 185 10.99 -14.39 9.76
C ARG A 185 12.31 -14.35 8.97
N THR A 186 12.73 -15.47 8.43
CA THR A 186 13.99 -15.60 7.70
C THR A 186 13.83 -15.52 6.18
N GLU A 187 12.59 -15.56 5.67
CA GLU A 187 12.33 -15.45 4.24
C GLU A 187 12.11 -13.97 3.85
N VAL A 188 13.20 -13.29 3.62
CA VAL A 188 13.19 -12.01 2.90
C VAL A 188 12.86 -12.30 1.43
N VAL A 189 12.02 -11.49 0.83
CA VAL A 189 11.76 -11.59 -0.61
C VAL A 189 13.05 -11.37 -1.37
N MET A 190 13.43 -12.36 -2.17
CA MET A 190 14.71 -12.38 -2.88
C MET A 190 14.67 -11.50 -4.13
N GLY A 191 15.84 -11.02 -4.54
CA GLY A 191 16.03 -10.21 -5.74
C GLY A 191 16.63 -8.84 -5.44
N ALA A 192 16.67 -7.97 -6.44
CA ALA A 192 17.12 -6.60 -6.26
C ALA A 192 16.07 -5.79 -5.49
N HIS A 193 16.53 -4.93 -4.59
CA HIS A 193 15.71 -4.05 -3.76
C HIS A 193 16.08 -2.60 -4.02
N GLU A 194 15.08 -1.72 -4.06
CA GLU A 194 15.25 -0.28 -4.16
C GLU A 194 14.49 0.46 -3.05
N PHE A 195 14.96 1.65 -2.71
CA PHE A 195 14.35 2.49 -1.70
C PHE A 195 13.69 3.71 -2.34
N ILE A 196 12.48 4.02 -1.91
CA ILE A 196 11.74 5.20 -2.38
C ILE A 196 11.95 6.32 -1.37
N HIS A 197 12.76 7.31 -1.76
CA HIS A 197 13.07 8.45 -0.90
C HIS A 197 11.89 9.40 -0.74
N LEU A 198 11.79 10.02 0.45
CA LEU A 198 10.81 11.07 0.72
C LEU A 198 10.98 12.25 -0.22
N CYS A 199 9.87 12.77 -0.72
CA CYS A 199 9.79 13.99 -1.52
C CYS A 199 8.55 14.81 -1.12
N SER A 200 8.41 16.02 -1.67
CA SER A 200 7.18 16.82 -1.59
C SER A 200 6.29 16.56 -2.81
N LEU A 201 4.99 16.80 -2.70
CA LEU A 201 4.08 16.86 -3.87
C LEU A 201 4.55 17.88 -4.91
N ASN A 202 5.21 18.96 -4.48
CA ASN A 202 5.76 19.98 -5.37
C ASN A 202 6.94 19.49 -6.22
N ASP A 203 7.59 18.39 -5.84
CA ASP A 203 8.70 17.78 -6.60
C ASP A 203 8.18 16.91 -7.75
N ILE A 204 6.89 16.58 -7.76
CA ILE A 204 6.21 15.75 -8.75
C ILE A 204 5.66 16.67 -9.86
N LYS A 205 6.36 16.72 -11.01
CA LYS A 205 6.05 17.62 -12.13
C LYS A 205 5.74 16.87 -13.41
#